data_31bbf8f8ea97c92977bf043cd8056e12
#
_entry.id   31bbf8f8ea97c92977bf043cd8056e12
#
_cell.length_a   1.000
_cell.length_b   1.000
_cell.length_c   1.000
_cell.angle_alpha   90.00
_cell.angle_beta   90.00
_cell.angle_gamma   90.00
#
_symmetry.space_group_name_H-M   'P 1'
#
loop_
_entity.id
_entity.type
_entity.pdbx_description
1 polymer ?
#
loop_
_entity_poly.entity_id
_entity_poly.type
_entity_poly.pdbx_seq_one_letter_code
_entity_poly.pdbx_strand_id
1 'polypeptide(L)'
;HLEHGFLIHGGGWKKLAKEAVSAEKFRDGLREVCGILDVRNYYGMAEQTGCIYMECECGHLHVSSYSDVLIRNMEDFSCCKNGTEGVIQVLTPMAWSYPGHSVLTEDKGMIVGEDDCPCGRKGKYIKITGRIPQAEIRGCSDTFETGKELRGENEAVTLLAGEMEITSVPEIPFEETTMEFLSALSERIRELPRMLSGEEMHSLGFWLRRSNLESYKKRYENCGFRLGLGRTFHIAPSNVPLLFVYTMAIGLLAGNSCRVRGSARRNTESEKVCELIDELLGLPEFQVLKRRISIVTYGRENREATEKFSRECDGRVIWGGDMTVEEIRKIPIGPSASEVVFPDRASIAVFDADAVLALSEEGLAETAMRFYNDTFSMDQNACACPRAVFWRESCPKTGEAAAGRFWQALAQTAKRYGLTEHKVSVKYGDLWELAAGGARIVKVRKFENRLYVTEMKDIPGTASEQRMRFGSFLEYHMKNGEEWISAV
;
A
#
# COMPACT_ATOMS: atom_id res chain seq x y z
N HIS A 1 -45.96 -19.45 5.57
CA HIS A 1 -45.52 -19.65 4.18
C HIS A 1 -45.96 -18.47 3.31
N LEU A 2 -45.06 -18.00 2.44
CA LEU A 2 -45.27 -16.84 1.56
C LEU A 2 -45.28 -17.32 0.09
N GLU A 3 -46.20 -18.22 -0.25
CA GLU A 3 -46.29 -18.84 -1.58
C GLU A 3 -46.40 -17.83 -2.75
N HIS A 4 -46.94 -16.65 -2.47
CA HIS A 4 -47.04 -15.55 -3.44
C HIS A 4 -46.03 -14.44 -3.15
N GLY A 5 -45.03 -14.72 -2.28
CA GLY A 5 -43.99 -13.77 -1.94
C GLY A 5 -42.99 -13.64 -3.08
N PHE A 6 -42.56 -12.40 -3.37
CA PHE A 6 -41.50 -12.05 -4.27
C PHE A 6 -40.36 -11.42 -3.49
N LEU A 7 -39.20 -12.02 -3.50
CA LEU A 7 -38.02 -11.50 -2.82
C LEU A 7 -37.03 -10.88 -3.82
N ILE A 8 -36.72 -9.63 -3.59
CA ILE A 8 -35.61 -8.96 -4.29
C ILE A 8 -34.48 -8.76 -3.26
N HIS A 9 -33.30 -9.21 -3.60
CA HIS A 9 -32.11 -8.99 -2.78
C HIS A 9 -30.96 -8.45 -3.63
N GLY A 10 -30.05 -7.72 -3.03
CA GLY A 10 -28.87 -7.19 -3.69
C GLY A 10 -27.62 -7.28 -2.81
N GLY A 11 -26.48 -7.15 -3.45
CA GLY A 11 -25.18 -7.19 -2.81
C GLY A 11 -24.65 -8.60 -2.54
N GLY A 12 -23.36 -8.67 -2.26
CA GLY A 12 -22.66 -9.90 -1.89
C GLY A 12 -22.70 -10.15 -0.38
N TRP A 13 -22.12 -11.26 0.03
CA TRP A 13 -22.09 -11.73 1.43
C TRP A 13 -21.23 -10.84 2.36
N LYS A 14 -20.39 -9.97 1.81
CA LYS A 14 -19.58 -8.98 2.55
C LYS A 14 -18.93 -9.57 3.81
N LYS A 15 -19.31 -9.14 4.99
CA LYS A 15 -18.81 -9.64 6.28
C LYS A 15 -19.14 -11.12 6.53
N LEU A 16 -20.20 -11.63 5.90
CA LEU A 16 -20.61 -13.03 5.95
C LEU A 16 -19.98 -13.90 4.86
N ALA A 17 -18.89 -13.47 4.25
CA ALA A 17 -18.23 -14.20 3.15
C ALA A 17 -17.84 -15.64 3.52
N LYS A 18 -17.55 -15.92 4.80
CA LYS A 18 -17.26 -17.26 5.30
C LYS A 18 -18.51 -18.19 5.30
N GLU A 19 -19.69 -17.60 5.34
CA GLU A 19 -20.98 -18.29 5.34
C GLU A 19 -21.63 -18.29 3.95
N ALA A 20 -20.91 -17.75 2.94
CA ALA A 20 -21.40 -17.61 1.59
C ALA A 20 -21.83 -18.96 1.00
N VAL A 21 -23.02 -18.99 0.44
CA VAL A 21 -23.57 -20.14 -0.29
C VAL A 21 -23.84 -19.76 -1.74
N SER A 22 -23.96 -20.75 -2.63
CA SER A 22 -24.34 -20.50 -4.01
C SER A 22 -25.75 -19.87 -4.11
N ALA A 23 -26.00 -19.11 -5.16
CA ALA A 23 -27.33 -18.53 -5.42
C ALA A 23 -28.46 -19.60 -5.48
N GLU A 24 -28.13 -20.79 -5.93
CA GLU A 24 -29.03 -21.95 -5.97
C GLU A 24 -29.37 -22.41 -4.55
N LYS A 25 -28.37 -22.68 -3.74
CA LYS A 25 -28.53 -23.10 -2.33
C LYS A 25 -29.28 -22.03 -1.52
N PHE A 26 -29.05 -20.76 -1.79
CA PHE A 26 -29.75 -19.64 -1.14
C PHE A 26 -31.26 -19.65 -1.52
N ARG A 27 -31.58 -19.81 -2.79
CA ARG A 27 -32.97 -19.93 -3.27
C ARG A 27 -33.68 -21.15 -2.69
N ASP A 28 -33.02 -22.31 -2.67
CA ASP A 28 -33.58 -23.55 -2.14
C ASP A 28 -33.88 -23.43 -0.63
N GLY A 29 -32.96 -22.83 0.14
CA GLY A 29 -33.18 -22.56 1.56
C GLY A 29 -34.37 -21.64 1.83
N LEU A 30 -34.55 -20.58 1.02
CA LEU A 30 -35.71 -19.70 1.14
C LEU A 30 -37.02 -20.39 0.76
N ARG A 31 -36.99 -21.27 -0.25
CA ARG A 31 -38.14 -22.10 -0.62
C ARG A 31 -38.53 -23.03 0.52
N GLU A 32 -37.54 -23.70 1.11
CA GLU A 32 -37.77 -24.68 2.20
C GLU A 32 -38.32 -24.00 3.48
N VAL A 33 -37.70 -22.89 3.88
CA VAL A 33 -38.01 -22.24 5.17
C VAL A 33 -39.23 -21.32 5.08
N CYS A 34 -39.32 -20.53 4.00
CA CYS A 34 -40.35 -19.47 3.86
C CYS A 34 -41.43 -19.77 2.81
N GLY A 35 -41.22 -20.75 1.92
CA GLY A 35 -42.11 -21.05 0.82
C GLY A 35 -42.02 -20.06 -0.35
N ILE A 36 -41.02 -19.15 -0.36
CA ILE A 36 -40.82 -18.16 -1.43
C ILE A 36 -40.27 -18.85 -2.66
N LEU A 37 -40.98 -18.77 -3.79
CA LEU A 37 -40.59 -19.37 -5.05
C LEU A 37 -39.84 -18.42 -5.98
N ASP A 38 -40.16 -17.14 -5.94
CA ASP A 38 -39.56 -16.14 -6.84
C ASP A 38 -38.58 -15.25 -6.06
N VAL A 39 -37.29 -15.54 -6.27
CA VAL A 39 -36.18 -14.85 -5.64
C VAL A 39 -35.30 -14.27 -6.73
N ARG A 40 -35.13 -12.95 -6.75
CA ARG A 40 -34.34 -12.23 -7.75
C ARG A 40 -33.19 -11.45 -7.12
N ASN A 41 -32.05 -11.54 -7.73
CA ASN A 41 -30.92 -10.72 -7.39
C ASN A 41 -30.93 -9.41 -8.21
N TYR A 42 -30.28 -8.38 -7.72
CA TYR A 42 -29.93 -7.21 -8.52
C TYR A 42 -28.50 -6.75 -8.23
N TYR A 43 -27.91 -6.13 -9.22
CA TYR A 43 -26.65 -5.40 -9.08
C TYR A 43 -26.94 -3.90 -9.21
N GLY A 44 -26.33 -3.10 -8.33
CA GLY A 44 -26.46 -1.65 -8.36
C GLY A 44 -25.57 -1.00 -7.30
N MET A 45 -25.32 0.28 -7.48
CA MET A 45 -24.54 1.10 -6.56
C MET A 45 -25.34 2.36 -6.20
N ALA A 46 -25.29 2.78 -4.94
CA ALA A 46 -25.93 4.02 -4.49
C ALA A 46 -25.37 5.25 -5.21
N GLU A 47 -24.10 5.19 -5.58
CA GLU A 47 -23.34 6.23 -6.28
C GLU A 47 -23.69 6.35 -7.78
N GLN A 48 -24.52 5.43 -8.32
CA GLN A 48 -24.78 5.37 -9.75
C GLN A 48 -26.28 5.29 -10.06
N THR A 49 -26.89 6.44 -10.16
CA THR A 49 -28.32 6.57 -10.48
C THR A 49 -28.69 5.89 -11.80
N GLY A 50 -29.75 5.09 -11.80
CA GLY A 50 -30.25 4.41 -13.02
C GLY A 50 -29.57 3.11 -13.39
N CYS A 51 -28.51 2.71 -12.67
CA CYS A 51 -27.76 1.50 -12.93
C CYS A 51 -28.15 0.37 -11.97
N ILE A 52 -29.43 0.00 -11.99
CA ILE A 52 -29.94 -1.17 -11.26
C ILE A 52 -30.19 -2.27 -12.29
N TYR A 53 -29.41 -3.35 -12.21
CA TYR A 53 -29.46 -4.48 -13.15
C TYR A 53 -30.16 -5.65 -12.49
N MET A 54 -31.39 -5.88 -12.89
CA MET A 54 -32.26 -6.92 -12.33
C MET A 54 -31.98 -8.28 -12.97
N GLU A 55 -31.94 -9.29 -12.13
CA GLU A 55 -31.87 -10.68 -12.56
C GLU A 55 -33.14 -11.12 -13.28
N CYS A 56 -33.02 -11.76 -14.42
CA CYS A 56 -34.13 -12.38 -15.13
C CYS A 56 -34.37 -13.82 -14.67
N GLU A 57 -35.40 -14.46 -15.21
CA GLU A 57 -35.74 -15.85 -14.94
C GLU A 57 -34.64 -16.86 -15.34
N CYS A 58 -33.74 -16.45 -16.23
CA CYS A 58 -32.58 -17.25 -16.62
C CYS A 58 -31.34 -17.02 -15.72
N GLY A 59 -31.47 -16.21 -14.67
CA GLY A 59 -30.37 -15.93 -13.74
C GLY A 59 -29.35 -14.91 -14.26
N HIS A 60 -29.70 -14.10 -15.27
CA HIS A 60 -28.82 -13.10 -15.84
C HIS A 60 -29.19 -11.69 -15.38
N LEU A 61 -28.20 -10.89 -15.03
CA LEU A 61 -28.35 -9.47 -14.66
C LEU A 61 -28.37 -8.62 -15.94
N HIS A 62 -29.53 -8.07 -16.27
CA HIS A 62 -29.72 -7.26 -17.46
C HIS A 62 -29.38 -5.80 -17.24
N VAL A 63 -28.56 -5.24 -18.12
CA VAL A 63 -28.22 -3.81 -18.13
C VAL A 63 -29.48 -3.00 -18.45
N SER A 64 -29.70 -1.92 -17.70
CA SER A 64 -30.90 -1.08 -17.89
C SER A 64 -30.84 -0.31 -19.21
N SER A 65 -32.02 0.08 -19.73
CA SER A 65 -32.12 0.87 -20.99
C SER A 65 -31.48 2.27 -20.89
N TYR A 66 -31.20 2.73 -19.68
CA TYR A 66 -30.62 4.06 -19.41
C TYR A 66 -29.13 4.00 -19.03
N SER A 67 -28.49 2.86 -19.21
CA SER A 67 -27.10 2.67 -18.87
C SER A 67 -26.44 1.68 -19.81
N ASP A 68 -25.12 1.63 -19.76
CA ASP A 68 -24.32 0.63 -20.44
C ASP A 68 -23.20 0.11 -19.52
N VAL A 69 -22.65 -1.04 -19.85
CA VAL A 69 -21.53 -1.66 -19.14
C VAL A 69 -20.41 -1.97 -20.11
N LEU A 70 -19.20 -1.65 -19.69
CA LEU A 70 -17.96 -2.09 -20.30
C LEU A 70 -17.21 -2.96 -19.30
N ILE A 71 -16.55 -4.00 -19.80
CA ILE A 71 -15.61 -4.78 -18.98
C ILE A 71 -14.21 -4.38 -19.39
N ARG A 72 -13.41 -3.90 -18.43
CA ARG A 72 -12.08 -3.36 -18.70
C ARG A 72 -10.98 -4.35 -18.32
N ASN A 73 -10.09 -4.58 -19.26
CA ASN A 73 -8.81 -5.21 -18.97
C ASN A 73 -7.95 -4.25 -18.14
N MET A 74 -7.46 -4.73 -16.99
CA MET A 74 -6.69 -3.86 -16.08
C MET A 74 -5.24 -3.67 -16.50
N GLU A 75 -4.75 -4.33 -17.53
CA GLU A 75 -3.41 -4.07 -18.07
C GLU A 75 -3.34 -2.79 -18.89
N ASP A 76 -4.37 -2.51 -19.70
CA ASP A 76 -4.36 -1.40 -20.69
C ASP A 76 -5.66 -0.61 -20.77
N PHE A 77 -6.71 -0.99 -20.02
CA PHE A 77 -8.07 -0.47 -20.08
C PHE A 77 -8.81 -0.73 -21.40
N SER A 78 -8.33 -1.60 -22.24
CA SER A 78 -9.10 -2.06 -23.40
C SER A 78 -10.40 -2.74 -22.97
N CYS A 79 -11.40 -2.77 -23.85
CA CYS A 79 -12.62 -3.52 -23.60
C CYS A 79 -12.37 -5.01 -23.76
N CYS A 80 -12.74 -5.78 -22.74
CA CYS A 80 -12.73 -7.24 -22.83
C CYS A 80 -13.78 -7.75 -23.82
N LYS A 81 -13.50 -8.88 -24.45
CA LYS A 81 -14.49 -9.61 -25.26
C LYS A 81 -15.54 -10.25 -24.34
N ASN A 82 -16.74 -10.50 -24.89
CA ASN A 82 -17.78 -11.24 -24.17
C ASN A 82 -17.22 -12.58 -23.66
N GLY A 83 -17.59 -12.95 -22.45
CA GLY A 83 -17.08 -14.12 -21.75
C GLY A 83 -15.72 -13.96 -21.08
N THR A 84 -15.05 -12.81 -21.23
CA THR A 84 -13.77 -12.53 -20.56
C THR A 84 -14.00 -11.68 -19.31
N GLU A 85 -13.43 -12.12 -18.18
CA GLU A 85 -13.49 -11.39 -16.93
C GLU A 85 -12.61 -10.13 -16.96
N GLY A 86 -13.09 -9.08 -16.32
CA GLY A 86 -12.35 -7.84 -16.09
C GLY A 86 -13.08 -6.97 -15.07
N VAL A 87 -12.67 -5.72 -14.93
CA VAL A 87 -13.29 -4.76 -14.03
C VAL A 87 -14.49 -4.09 -14.72
N ILE A 88 -15.58 -4.01 -13.99
CA ILE A 88 -16.83 -3.44 -14.49
C ILE A 88 -16.72 -1.92 -14.52
N GLN A 89 -17.00 -1.32 -15.66
CA GLN A 89 -17.22 0.12 -15.81
C GLN A 89 -18.68 0.35 -16.19
N VAL A 90 -19.35 1.17 -15.41
CA VAL A 90 -20.76 1.52 -15.59
C VAL A 90 -20.88 2.89 -16.23
N LEU A 91 -21.73 2.99 -17.25
CA LEU A 91 -21.99 4.25 -17.96
C LEU A 91 -23.47 4.63 -17.81
N THR A 92 -23.77 5.90 -17.50
CA THR A 92 -25.14 6.40 -17.45
C THR A 92 -25.19 7.89 -17.80
N PRO A 93 -26.18 8.35 -18.58
CA PRO A 93 -26.42 9.76 -18.80
C PRO A 93 -27.19 10.44 -17.65
N MET A 94 -27.60 9.68 -16.60
CA MET A 94 -28.54 10.17 -15.57
C MET A 94 -27.86 10.88 -14.38
N ALA A 95 -26.53 10.89 -14.33
CA ALA A 95 -25.79 11.53 -13.25
C ALA A 95 -25.64 13.06 -13.45
N TRP A 96 -26.69 13.84 -13.14
CA TRP A 96 -26.72 15.28 -13.39
C TRP A 96 -26.09 16.15 -12.30
N SER A 97 -26.07 15.68 -11.08
CA SER A 97 -25.61 16.44 -9.90
C SER A 97 -24.15 16.15 -9.52
N TYR A 98 -23.51 15.21 -10.17
CA TYR A 98 -22.12 14.80 -9.92
C TYR A 98 -21.54 14.12 -11.17
N PRO A 99 -20.20 14.01 -11.31
CA PRO A 99 -19.54 13.43 -12.50
C PRO A 99 -19.62 11.90 -12.55
N GLY A 100 -20.81 11.33 -12.36
CA GLY A 100 -21.04 9.89 -12.31
C GLY A 100 -21.39 9.23 -13.66
N HIS A 101 -21.15 9.93 -14.78
CA HIS A 101 -21.50 9.40 -16.11
C HIS A 101 -20.73 8.14 -16.50
N SER A 102 -19.53 7.96 -15.94
CA SER A 102 -18.65 6.85 -16.26
C SER A 102 -17.84 6.48 -15.01
N VAL A 103 -18.22 5.39 -14.35
CA VAL A 103 -17.61 4.95 -13.10
C VAL A 103 -16.94 3.60 -13.31
N LEU A 104 -15.60 3.58 -13.11
CA LEU A 104 -14.87 2.33 -12.98
C LEU A 104 -15.09 1.81 -11.56
N THR A 105 -15.72 0.64 -11.45
CA THR A 105 -16.08 0.06 -10.16
C THR A 105 -14.92 -0.72 -9.56
N GLU A 106 -15.10 -1.21 -8.32
CA GLU A 106 -14.21 -2.19 -7.70
C GLU A 106 -14.72 -3.64 -7.87
N ASP A 107 -15.76 -3.83 -8.71
CA ASP A 107 -16.35 -5.14 -8.94
C ASP A 107 -15.84 -5.76 -10.24
N LYS A 108 -15.68 -7.07 -10.21
CA LYS A 108 -15.26 -7.90 -11.36
C LYS A 108 -16.45 -8.62 -11.96
N GLY A 109 -16.42 -8.76 -13.26
CA GLY A 109 -17.47 -9.46 -13.98
C GLY A 109 -17.16 -9.63 -15.46
N MET A 110 -18.14 -10.11 -16.20
CA MET A 110 -18.07 -10.30 -17.63
C MET A 110 -19.40 -9.99 -18.30
N ILE A 111 -19.37 -9.55 -19.54
CA ILE A 111 -20.55 -9.57 -20.40
C ILE A 111 -20.73 -11.01 -20.86
N VAL A 112 -21.87 -11.60 -20.52
CA VAL A 112 -22.20 -12.98 -20.91
C VAL A 112 -22.71 -13.03 -22.35
N GLY A 113 -23.54 -12.05 -22.74
CA GLY A 113 -24.06 -11.91 -24.07
C GLY A 113 -24.80 -10.59 -24.28
N GLU A 114 -25.30 -10.37 -25.48
CA GLU A 114 -26.07 -9.21 -25.90
C GLU A 114 -27.17 -9.63 -26.87
N ASP A 115 -28.40 -9.25 -26.60
CA ASP A 115 -29.61 -9.53 -27.41
C ASP A 115 -30.02 -11.00 -27.56
N ASP A 116 -29.31 -11.92 -26.95
CA ASP A 116 -29.45 -13.36 -27.12
C ASP A 116 -29.87 -14.12 -25.84
N CYS A 117 -30.27 -13.39 -24.78
CA CYS A 117 -30.74 -14.03 -23.57
C CYS A 117 -32.03 -14.82 -23.80
N PRO A 118 -32.14 -16.09 -23.32
CA PRO A 118 -33.35 -16.91 -23.49
C PRO A 118 -34.62 -16.28 -22.88
N CYS A 119 -34.50 -15.35 -21.94
CA CYS A 119 -35.64 -14.62 -21.38
C CYS A 119 -36.31 -13.65 -22.36
N GLY A 120 -35.72 -13.43 -23.55
CA GLY A 120 -36.23 -12.53 -24.59
C GLY A 120 -35.90 -11.05 -24.41
N ARG A 121 -35.33 -10.64 -23.27
CA ARG A 121 -34.90 -9.25 -23.05
C ARG A 121 -33.70 -8.90 -23.92
N LYS A 122 -33.72 -7.69 -24.46
CA LYS A 122 -32.65 -7.15 -25.29
C LYS A 122 -31.60 -6.40 -24.48
N GLY A 123 -30.46 -6.12 -25.09
CA GLY A 123 -29.32 -5.47 -24.51
C GLY A 123 -28.33 -6.45 -23.85
N LYS A 124 -27.31 -5.87 -23.28
CA LYS A 124 -26.25 -6.63 -22.58
C LYS A 124 -26.79 -7.26 -21.31
N TYR A 125 -26.26 -8.43 -20.99
CA TYR A 125 -26.44 -9.04 -19.67
C TYR A 125 -25.11 -9.53 -19.15
N ILE A 126 -24.93 -9.39 -17.82
CA ILE A 126 -23.65 -9.55 -17.15
C ILE A 126 -23.71 -10.60 -16.06
N LYS A 127 -22.54 -11.06 -15.69
CA LYS A 127 -22.30 -11.87 -14.49
C LYS A 127 -21.26 -11.19 -13.63
N ILE A 128 -21.58 -11.00 -12.35
CA ILE A 128 -20.63 -10.53 -11.35
C ILE A 128 -19.83 -11.75 -10.87
N THR A 129 -18.51 -11.66 -10.88
CA THR A 129 -17.62 -12.76 -10.47
C THR A 129 -16.97 -12.51 -9.12
N GLY A 130 -16.98 -11.28 -8.64
CA GLY A 130 -16.43 -10.93 -7.35
C GLY A 130 -16.08 -9.46 -7.24
N ARG A 131 -15.19 -9.16 -6.31
CA ARG A 131 -14.65 -7.83 -6.09
C ARG A 131 -13.14 -7.85 -6.26
N ILE A 132 -12.54 -6.70 -6.57
CA ILE A 132 -11.08 -6.56 -6.62
C ILE A 132 -10.52 -6.90 -5.23
N PRO A 133 -9.58 -7.85 -5.11
CA PRO A 133 -8.90 -8.14 -3.86
C PRO A 133 -8.32 -6.85 -3.26
N GLN A 134 -8.41 -6.67 -1.96
CA GLN A 134 -7.97 -5.47 -1.21
C GLN A 134 -8.86 -4.22 -1.39
N ALA A 135 -9.91 -4.27 -2.20
CA ALA A 135 -10.92 -3.22 -2.20
C ALA A 135 -11.61 -3.14 -0.82
N GLU A 136 -11.82 -1.93 -0.33
CA GLU A 136 -12.46 -1.73 0.97
C GLU A 136 -13.90 -2.27 0.96
N ILE A 137 -14.24 -3.12 1.94
CA ILE A 137 -15.59 -3.65 2.07
C ILE A 137 -16.45 -2.57 2.75
N ARG A 138 -17.21 -1.82 1.96
CA ARG A 138 -18.18 -0.83 2.46
C ARG A 138 -19.60 -1.39 2.34
N GLY A 139 -20.38 -1.29 3.41
CA GLY A 139 -21.80 -1.64 3.44
C GLY A 139 -22.64 -0.44 3.91
N CYS A 140 -23.84 -0.24 3.35
CA CYS A 140 -24.75 0.82 3.78
C CYS A 140 -25.15 0.73 5.26
N SER A 141 -24.97 -0.44 5.89
CA SER A 141 -25.24 -0.70 7.32
C SER A 141 -23.98 -0.61 8.21
N ASP A 142 -22.81 -0.38 7.66
CA ASP A 142 -21.53 -0.47 8.41
C ASP A 142 -21.26 0.71 9.34
N THR A 143 -22.09 1.76 9.30
CA THR A 143 -21.96 2.90 10.20
C THR A 143 -22.48 2.64 11.62
N PHE A 144 -23.23 1.57 11.87
CA PHE A 144 -23.86 1.31 13.17
C PHE A 144 -23.19 0.24 14.04
N GLU A 145 -22.36 -0.69 13.50
CA GLU A 145 -21.87 -1.83 14.28
C GLU A 145 -20.35 -1.88 14.51
N THR A 146 -19.54 -1.06 13.84
CA THR A 146 -18.08 -1.05 14.00
C THR A 146 -17.59 -0.53 15.36
N GLY A 147 -18.49 -0.10 16.21
CA GLY A 147 -18.15 0.47 17.53
C GLY A 147 -18.07 -0.54 18.67
N LYS A 148 -18.54 -1.77 18.54
CA LYS A 148 -18.66 -2.67 19.72
C LYS A 148 -17.81 -3.93 19.69
N GLU A 149 -17.56 -4.57 18.55
CA GLU A 149 -16.84 -5.85 18.54
C GLU A 149 -15.32 -5.74 18.41
N LEU A 150 -14.79 -4.63 17.86
CA LEU A 150 -13.34 -4.39 17.80
C LEU A 150 -12.76 -3.73 19.05
N ARG A 151 -13.60 -3.30 20.00
CA ARG A 151 -13.14 -2.63 21.22
C ARG A 151 -12.52 -3.57 22.27
N GLY A 152 -12.84 -4.85 22.27
CA GLY A 152 -12.37 -5.78 23.30
C GLY A 152 -11.00 -6.39 23.04
N GLU A 153 -10.61 -6.60 21.79
CA GLU A 153 -9.35 -7.30 21.46
C GLU A 153 -8.13 -6.36 21.27
N ASN A 154 -8.35 -5.06 21.04
CA ASN A 154 -7.29 -4.07 20.82
C ASN A 154 -6.89 -3.26 22.06
N GLU A 155 -7.52 -3.46 23.21
CA GLU A 155 -7.17 -2.73 24.43
C GLU A 155 -5.89 -3.24 25.12
N ALA A 156 -5.58 -4.53 24.98
CA ALA A 156 -4.42 -5.13 25.59
C ALA A 156 -3.16 -4.99 24.74
N VAL A 157 -2.01 -4.72 25.39
CA VAL A 157 -0.71 -4.78 24.75
C VAL A 157 -0.32 -6.25 24.57
N THR A 158 -0.08 -6.65 23.32
CA THR A 158 0.38 -8.01 22.99
C THR A 158 1.86 -7.98 22.64
N LEU A 159 2.64 -8.84 23.29
CA LEU A 159 4.04 -9.07 22.96
C LEU A 159 4.13 -9.96 21.73
N LEU A 160 4.93 -9.56 20.74
CA LEU A 160 5.14 -10.29 19.49
C LEU A 160 6.48 -11.02 19.46
N ALA A 161 7.52 -10.41 20.05
CA ALA A 161 8.85 -11.02 20.21
C ALA A 161 9.65 -10.30 21.30
N GLY A 162 10.57 -11.03 21.93
CA GLY A 162 11.45 -10.54 23.00
C GLY A 162 10.81 -10.61 24.39
N GLU A 163 10.99 -9.57 25.20
CA GLU A 163 10.41 -9.47 26.54
C GLU A 163 9.60 -8.19 26.73
N MET A 164 8.56 -8.25 27.58
CA MET A 164 7.75 -7.06 27.89
C MET A 164 8.57 -6.01 28.60
N GLU A 165 9.42 -6.41 29.53
CA GLU A 165 10.28 -5.50 30.29
C GLU A 165 11.71 -5.53 29.75
N ILE A 166 12.21 -4.38 29.30
CA ILE A 166 13.56 -4.22 28.75
C ILE A 166 14.45 -3.42 29.69
N THR A 167 15.76 -3.69 29.61
CA THR A 167 16.77 -2.97 30.42
C THR A 167 16.94 -1.52 29.96
N SER A 168 17.30 -0.63 30.87
CA SER A 168 17.71 0.74 30.57
C SER A 168 19.22 0.93 30.44
N VAL A 169 20.00 -0.15 30.62
CA VAL A 169 21.46 -0.08 30.55
C VAL A 169 21.92 0.08 29.10
N PRO A 170 22.59 1.20 28.76
CA PRO A 170 23.11 1.40 27.42
C PRO A 170 24.34 0.53 27.14
N GLU A 171 24.57 0.24 25.86
CA GLU A 171 25.79 -0.41 25.35
C GLU A 171 26.55 0.51 24.42
N ILE A 172 27.75 0.08 24.06
CA ILE A 172 28.51 0.73 23.00
C ILE A 172 27.84 0.49 21.63
N PRO A 173 27.85 1.46 20.74
CA PRO A 173 27.35 1.24 19.39
C PRO A 173 28.10 0.12 18.67
N PHE A 174 27.36 -0.67 17.87
CA PHE A 174 27.88 -1.82 17.12
C PHE A 174 28.56 -2.88 18.02
N GLU A 175 27.97 -3.13 19.20
CA GLU A 175 28.36 -4.21 20.08
C GLU A 175 28.29 -5.55 19.30
N GLU A 176 29.28 -6.42 19.55
CA GLU A 176 29.51 -7.59 18.69
C GLU A 176 28.36 -8.59 18.74
N THR A 177 27.81 -8.90 19.92
CA THR A 177 26.66 -9.82 20.04
C THR A 177 25.43 -9.31 19.29
N THR A 178 25.21 -7.97 19.29
CA THR A 178 24.16 -7.34 18.50
C THR A 178 24.39 -7.51 16.99
N MET A 179 25.62 -7.33 16.54
CA MET A 179 25.97 -7.51 15.13
C MET A 179 25.84 -8.98 14.69
N GLU A 180 26.24 -9.92 15.54
CA GLU A 180 26.05 -11.38 15.30
C GLU A 180 24.59 -11.75 15.23
N PHE A 181 23.76 -11.29 16.15
CA PHE A 181 22.32 -11.50 16.16
C PHE A 181 21.64 -11.01 14.88
N LEU A 182 21.93 -9.77 14.46
CA LEU A 182 21.36 -9.21 13.23
C LEU A 182 21.86 -9.93 11.97
N SER A 183 23.10 -10.41 11.97
CA SER A 183 23.65 -11.23 10.90
C SER A 183 22.97 -12.60 10.85
N ALA A 184 22.76 -13.26 11.98
CA ALA A 184 22.03 -14.52 12.07
C ALA A 184 20.58 -14.36 11.59
N LEU A 185 19.92 -13.26 11.94
CA LEU A 185 18.58 -12.95 11.43
C LEU A 185 18.59 -12.77 9.90
N SER A 186 19.61 -12.12 9.33
CA SER A 186 19.80 -12.02 7.89
C SER A 186 19.89 -13.39 7.24
N GLU A 187 20.65 -14.31 7.82
CA GLU A 187 20.83 -15.67 7.28
C GLU A 187 19.51 -16.44 7.31
N ARG A 188 18.81 -16.44 8.43
CA ARG A 188 17.50 -17.08 8.57
C ARG A 188 16.48 -16.56 7.57
N ILE A 189 16.41 -15.24 7.37
CA ILE A 189 15.51 -14.63 6.37
C ILE A 189 15.87 -15.10 4.95
N ARG A 190 17.15 -15.17 4.61
CA ARG A 190 17.60 -15.57 3.26
C ARG A 190 17.43 -17.06 2.96
N GLU A 191 17.35 -17.88 3.98
CA GLU A 191 17.07 -19.33 3.87
C GLU A 191 15.58 -19.62 3.67
N LEU A 192 14.69 -18.64 3.88
CA LEU A 192 13.26 -18.84 3.69
C LEU A 192 12.92 -19.15 2.22
N PRO A 193 11.98 -20.08 1.97
CA PRO A 193 11.46 -20.32 0.64
C PRO A 193 10.86 -19.04 0.04
N ARG A 194 11.05 -18.84 -1.27
CA ARG A 194 10.50 -17.65 -1.98
C ARG A 194 8.99 -17.44 -1.82
N MET A 195 8.25 -18.49 -1.56
CA MET A 195 6.80 -18.39 -1.30
C MET A 195 6.45 -17.72 0.04
N LEU A 196 7.41 -17.68 0.98
CA LEU A 196 7.26 -17.08 2.32
C LEU A 196 8.02 -15.76 2.46
N SER A 197 8.75 -15.33 1.44
CA SER A 197 9.60 -14.15 1.47
C SER A 197 9.34 -13.28 0.24
N GLY A 198 8.60 -12.18 0.43
CA GLY A 198 8.41 -11.15 -0.59
C GLY A 198 9.67 -10.28 -0.79
N GLU A 199 9.59 -9.33 -1.70
CA GLU A 199 10.71 -8.43 -2.02
C GLU A 199 11.19 -7.62 -0.82
N GLU A 200 10.28 -7.22 0.07
CA GLU A 200 10.61 -6.45 1.29
C GLU A 200 11.42 -7.30 2.29
N MET A 201 11.04 -8.58 2.47
CA MET A 201 11.76 -9.54 3.29
C MET A 201 13.18 -9.80 2.75
N HIS A 202 13.32 -9.96 1.43
CA HIS A 202 14.63 -10.11 0.78
C HIS A 202 15.52 -8.88 0.98
N SER A 203 14.93 -7.69 0.84
CA SER A 203 15.63 -6.41 1.06
C SER A 203 16.12 -6.29 2.49
N LEU A 204 15.29 -6.67 3.47
CA LEU A 204 15.67 -6.71 4.89
C LEU A 204 16.82 -7.68 5.13
N GLY A 205 16.71 -8.93 4.65
CA GLY A 205 17.77 -9.92 4.77
C GLY A 205 19.09 -9.48 4.15
N PHE A 206 19.03 -8.80 3.00
CA PHE A 206 20.21 -8.23 2.37
C PHE A 206 20.82 -7.08 3.19
N TRP A 207 19.98 -6.20 3.75
CA TRP A 207 20.43 -5.04 4.53
C TRP A 207 21.10 -5.44 5.84
N LEU A 208 20.62 -6.49 6.51
CA LEU A 208 21.16 -7.00 7.78
C LEU A 208 22.44 -7.83 7.63
N ARG A 209 22.98 -8.03 6.43
CA ARG A 209 24.21 -8.83 6.22
C ARG A 209 25.38 -8.25 6.99
N ARG A 210 26.22 -9.11 7.53
CA ARG A 210 27.42 -8.75 8.28
C ARG A 210 28.27 -7.70 7.57
N SER A 211 28.51 -7.86 6.28
CA SER A 211 29.31 -6.92 5.48
C SER A 211 28.72 -5.50 5.44
N ASN A 212 27.39 -5.36 5.44
CA ASN A 212 26.74 -4.07 5.47
C ASN A 212 26.86 -3.44 6.88
N LEU A 213 26.63 -4.25 7.92
CA LEU A 213 26.74 -3.79 9.32
C LEU A 213 28.15 -3.30 9.62
N GLU A 214 29.19 -4.00 9.14
CA GLU A 214 30.59 -3.56 9.27
C GLU A 214 30.87 -2.28 8.47
N SER A 215 30.27 -2.14 7.28
CA SER A 215 30.38 -0.89 6.54
C SER A 215 29.77 0.29 7.30
N TYR A 216 28.65 0.09 7.99
CA TYR A 216 28.08 1.11 8.85
C TYR A 216 28.98 1.39 10.06
N LYS A 217 29.48 0.36 10.75
CA LYS A 217 30.41 0.51 11.87
C LYS A 217 31.60 1.40 11.50
N LYS A 218 32.24 1.14 10.36
CA LYS A 218 33.38 1.94 9.84
C LYS A 218 33.05 3.43 9.67
N ARG A 219 31.82 3.78 9.29
CA ARG A 219 31.41 5.18 9.14
C ARG A 219 31.35 5.92 10.47
N TYR A 220 31.21 5.20 11.59
CA TYR A 220 31.08 5.76 12.94
C TYR A 220 32.33 5.60 13.81
N GLU A 221 33.38 4.91 13.33
CA GLU A 221 34.62 4.68 14.08
C GLU A 221 35.30 5.98 14.53
N ASN A 222 35.20 7.05 13.76
CA ASN A 222 35.82 8.34 14.06
C ASN A 222 34.93 9.31 14.87
N CYS A 223 33.80 8.84 15.37
CA CYS A 223 32.81 9.69 16.04
C CYS A 223 33.07 9.88 17.57
N GLY A 224 34.20 9.43 18.06
CA GLY A 224 34.57 9.47 19.49
C GLY A 224 33.83 8.39 20.32
N PHE A 225 34.07 8.41 21.64
CA PHE A 225 33.41 7.48 22.55
C PHE A 225 31.93 7.81 22.69
N ARG A 226 31.06 6.82 22.45
CA ARG A 226 29.61 6.96 22.55
C ARG A 226 28.98 5.77 23.25
N LEU A 227 27.85 6.02 23.91
CA LEU A 227 26.96 5.02 24.48
C LEU A 227 25.57 5.24 23.92
N GLY A 228 24.77 4.19 23.90
CA GLY A 228 23.34 4.29 23.65
C GLY A 228 22.65 5.21 24.67
N LEU A 229 21.44 5.62 24.40
CA LEU A 229 20.63 6.42 25.33
C LEU A 229 20.09 5.56 26.48
N GLY A 230 19.90 4.27 26.27
CA GLY A 230 19.24 3.36 27.17
C GLY A 230 18.02 2.73 26.56
N ARG A 231 16.85 2.98 27.10
CA ARG A 231 15.56 2.44 26.61
C ARG A 231 14.95 3.35 25.57
N THR A 232 14.77 2.84 24.35
CA THR A 232 14.12 3.60 23.26
C THR A 232 12.75 3.03 22.94
N PHE A 233 11.78 3.91 22.69
CA PHE A 233 10.43 3.57 22.27
C PHE A 233 10.22 4.00 20.82
N HIS A 234 9.99 3.03 19.94
CA HIS A 234 9.81 3.23 18.51
C HIS A 234 8.35 3.00 18.11
N ILE A 235 7.77 3.95 17.42
CA ILE A 235 6.42 3.85 16.85
C ILE A 235 6.57 3.69 15.35
N ALA A 236 6.38 2.47 14.86
CA ALA A 236 6.50 2.15 13.43
C ALA A 236 5.17 2.39 12.68
N PRO A 237 5.22 2.81 11.41
CA PRO A 237 4.05 3.05 10.59
C PRO A 237 3.45 1.71 10.10
N SER A 238 2.20 1.75 9.65
CA SER A 238 1.48 0.57 9.16
C SER A 238 1.61 0.31 7.66
N ASN A 239 2.12 1.26 6.90
CA ASN A 239 2.20 1.20 5.43
C ASN A 239 3.47 0.50 4.91
N VAL A 240 4.48 0.30 5.76
CA VAL A 240 5.71 -0.45 5.45
C VAL A 240 5.84 -1.57 6.48
N PRO A 241 5.40 -2.80 6.15
CA PRO A 241 5.22 -3.89 7.10
C PRO A 241 6.46 -4.26 7.92
N LEU A 242 7.66 -4.22 7.34
CA LEU A 242 8.90 -4.62 8.00
C LEU A 242 9.72 -3.45 8.57
N LEU A 243 9.25 -2.21 8.49
CA LEU A 243 9.98 -1.06 9.00
C LEU A 243 10.25 -1.13 10.52
N PHE A 244 9.40 -1.83 11.26
CA PHE A 244 9.61 -2.06 12.69
C PHE A 244 10.91 -2.83 12.98
N VAL A 245 11.35 -3.72 12.09
CA VAL A 245 12.63 -4.44 12.22
C VAL A 245 13.81 -3.53 11.91
N TYR A 246 13.71 -2.69 10.86
CA TYR A 246 14.76 -1.73 10.53
C TYR A 246 15.01 -0.75 11.68
N THR A 247 13.94 -0.16 12.23
CA THR A 247 14.07 0.80 13.34
C THR A 247 14.59 0.14 14.62
N MET A 248 14.19 -1.12 14.89
CA MET A 248 14.77 -1.94 15.98
C MET A 248 16.27 -2.15 15.78
N ALA A 249 16.66 -2.62 14.58
CA ALA A 249 18.06 -2.92 14.29
C ALA A 249 18.96 -1.67 14.42
N ILE A 250 18.49 -0.52 13.90
CA ILE A 250 19.21 0.75 14.04
C ILE A 250 19.34 1.14 15.51
N GLY A 251 18.27 1.00 16.30
CA GLY A 251 18.29 1.30 17.71
C GLY A 251 19.25 0.40 18.51
N LEU A 252 19.26 -0.91 18.23
CA LEU A 252 20.20 -1.87 18.82
C LEU A 252 21.65 -1.57 18.42
N LEU A 253 21.91 -1.31 17.15
CA LEU A 253 23.25 -0.93 16.65
C LEU A 253 23.75 0.37 17.26
N ALA A 254 22.86 1.27 17.66
CA ALA A 254 23.22 2.47 18.41
C ALA A 254 23.44 2.23 19.91
N GLY A 255 23.36 0.97 20.38
CA GLY A 255 23.60 0.59 21.79
C GLY A 255 22.40 0.73 22.71
N ASN A 256 21.18 0.82 22.16
CA ASN A 256 19.95 0.96 22.91
C ASN A 256 19.25 -0.38 23.17
N SER A 257 18.35 -0.37 24.15
CA SER A 257 17.29 -1.37 24.24
C SER A 257 16.04 -0.83 23.57
N CYS A 258 15.39 -1.64 22.72
CA CYS A 258 14.36 -1.16 21.82
C CYS A 258 12.99 -1.77 22.17
N ARG A 259 12.03 -0.93 22.56
CA ARG A 259 10.61 -1.27 22.54
C ARG A 259 10.01 -0.74 21.23
N VAL A 260 9.48 -1.62 20.41
CA VAL A 260 8.95 -1.24 19.09
C VAL A 260 7.47 -1.59 19.03
N ARG A 261 6.64 -0.59 18.78
CA ARG A 261 5.23 -0.79 18.44
C ARG A 261 5.13 -1.07 16.95
N GLY A 262 4.82 -2.32 16.60
CA GLY A 262 4.47 -2.73 15.24
C GLY A 262 3.02 -2.39 14.87
N SER A 263 2.67 -2.56 13.62
CA SER A 263 1.29 -2.38 13.13
C SER A 263 0.34 -3.38 13.79
N ALA A 264 -0.89 -2.94 14.09
CA ALA A 264 -1.97 -3.83 14.50
C ALA A 264 -2.47 -4.69 13.33
N ARG A 265 -2.27 -4.24 12.08
CA ARG A 265 -2.53 -5.03 10.88
C ARG A 265 -1.32 -5.92 10.62
N ARG A 266 -1.44 -7.19 10.97
CA ARG A 266 -0.39 -8.17 10.72
C ARG A 266 -0.47 -8.71 9.30
N ASN A 267 0.69 -9.04 8.74
CA ASN A 267 0.80 -9.84 7.53
C ASN A 267 1.73 -11.03 7.81
N THR A 268 1.68 -12.03 6.95
CA THR A 268 2.47 -13.26 7.07
C THR A 268 3.97 -13.00 7.21
N GLU A 269 4.52 -11.98 6.55
CA GLU A 269 5.94 -11.63 6.62
C GLU A 269 6.33 -11.06 7.98
N SER A 270 5.53 -10.14 8.54
CA SER A 270 5.78 -9.54 9.85
C SER A 270 5.67 -10.59 10.97
N GLU A 271 4.71 -11.50 10.89
CA GLU A 271 4.57 -12.61 11.83
C GLU A 271 5.80 -13.53 11.75
N LYS A 272 6.20 -13.91 10.54
CA LYS A 272 7.36 -14.80 10.34
C LYS A 272 8.66 -14.19 10.85
N VAL A 273 8.90 -12.89 10.65
CA VAL A 273 10.09 -12.23 11.18
C VAL A 273 10.08 -12.19 12.71
N CYS A 274 8.93 -11.94 13.35
CA CYS A 274 8.82 -12.02 14.81
C CYS A 274 9.14 -13.42 15.33
N GLU A 275 8.65 -14.48 14.68
CA GLU A 275 9.00 -15.87 15.02
C GLU A 275 10.52 -16.10 14.94
N LEU A 276 11.17 -15.69 13.85
CA LEU A 276 12.61 -15.83 13.67
C LEU A 276 13.42 -15.08 14.73
N ILE A 277 12.96 -13.88 15.11
CA ILE A 277 13.57 -13.11 16.20
C ILE A 277 13.47 -13.88 17.52
N ASP A 278 12.30 -14.40 17.88
CA ASP A 278 12.10 -15.16 19.11
C ASP A 278 12.90 -16.49 19.13
N GLU A 279 12.95 -17.21 18.00
CA GLU A 279 13.79 -18.39 17.84
C GLU A 279 15.27 -18.08 18.14
N LEU A 280 15.80 -17.01 17.55
CA LEU A 280 17.18 -16.60 17.78
C LEU A 280 17.44 -16.15 19.23
N LEU A 281 16.51 -15.38 19.83
CA LEU A 281 16.60 -14.96 21.22
C LEU A 281 16.51 -16.14 22.22
N GLY A 282 16.02 -17.28 21.78
CA GLY A 282 16.03 -18.54 22.51
C GLY A 282 17.40 -19.22 22.56
N LEU A 283 18.34 -18.86 21.68
CA LEU A 283 19.67 -19.45 21.64
C LEU A 283 20.56 -18.89 22.79
N PRO A 284 21.42 -19.72 23.41
CA PRO A 284 22.26 -19.31 24.56
C PRO A 284 23.10 -18.06 24.28
N GLU A 285 23.66 -17.95 23.08
CA GLU A 285 24.53 -16.85 22.65
C GLU A 285 23.79 -15.51 22.57
N PHE A 286 22.47 -15.49 22.36
CA PHE A 286 21.67 -14.28 22.19
C PHE A 286 20.75 -13.98 23.38
N GLN A 287 20.75 -14.79 24.41
CA GLN A 287 19.88 -14.57 25.58
C GLN A 287 20.04 -13.20 26.24
N VAL A 288 21.24 -12.62 26.20
CA VAL A 288 21.51 -11.29 26.73
C VAL A 288 20.69 -10.22 26.02
N LEU A 289 20.40 -10.40 24.72
CA LEU A 289 19.61 -9.48 23.92
C LEU A 289 18.11 -9.60 24.20
N LYS A 290 17.63 -10.68 24.79
CA LYS A 290 16.22 -10.90 25.06
C LYS A 290 15.62 -9.76 25.89
N ARG A 291 16.36 -9.25 26.87
CA ARG A 291 15.97 -8.09 27.70
C ARG A 291 16.25 -6.74 27.03
N ARG A 292 16.66 -6.73 25.78
CA ARG A 292 16.89 -5.50 25.00
C ARG A 292 15.89 -5.31 23.87
N ILE A 293 15.07 -6.31 23.60
CA ILE A 293 14.11 -6.32 22.50
C ILE A 293 12.72 -6.53 23.06
N SER A 294 11.80 -5.63 22.71
CA SER A 294 10.37 -5.73 23.02
C SER A 294 9.58 -5.30 21.79
N ILE A 295 9.08 -6.26 21.01
CA ILE A 295 8.20 -5.96 19.89
C ILE A 295 6.77 -6.17 20.37
N VAL A 296 5.99 -5.10 20.38
CA VAL A 296 4.61 -5.10 20.87
C VAL A 296 3.63 -4.59 19.83
N THR A 297 2.39 -4.99 19.96
CA THR A 297 1.27 -4.42 19.20
C THR A 297 0.09 -4.12 20.10
N TYR A 298 -0.63 -3.05 19.79
CA TYR A 298 -1.88 -2.64 20.44
C TYR A 298 -2.64 -1.65 19.55
N GLY A 299 -3.92 -1.49 19.82
CA GLY A 299 -4.79 -0.61 19.08
C GLY A 299 -4.37 0.86 19.16
N ARG A 300 -4.74 1.64 18.16
CA ARG A 300 -4.45 3.08 18.10
C ARG A 300 -5.12 3.84 19.25
N GLU A 301 -6.22 3.31 19.71
CA GLU A 301 -7.06 3.85 20.79
C GLU A 301 -6.46 3.63 22.18
N ASN A 302 -5.50 2.68 22.32
CA ASN A 302 -4.81 2.43 23.59
C ASN A 302 -3.74 3.52 23.83
N ARG A 303 -4.21 4.70 24.20
CA ARG A 303 -3.39 5.85 24.51
C ARG A 303 -2.57 5.63 25.78
N GLU A 304 -3.13 4.91 26.75
CA GLU A 304 -2.49 4.62 28.04
C GLU A 304 -1.17 3.86 27.86
N ALA A 305 -1.14 2.83 27.01
CA ALA A 305 0.08 2.11 26.69
C ALA A 305 1.13 3.03 26.02
N THR A 306 0.71 3.89 25.09
CA THR A 306 1.60 4.84 24.43
C THR A 306 2.17 5.87 25.42
N GLU A 307 1.34 6.36 26.34
CA GLU A 307 1.77 7.28 27.42
C GLU A 307 2.76 6.61 28.39
N LYS A 308 2.47 5.39 28.84
CA LYS A 308 3.37 4.58 29.67
C LYS A 308 4.73 4.44 29.01
N PHE A 309 4.78 3.94 27.79
CA PHE A 309 6.03 3.67 27.09
C PHE A 309 6.80 4.95 26.72
N SER A 310 6.10 6.06 26.46
CA SER A 310 6.71 7.37 26.23
C SER A 310 7.36 7.95 27.51
N ARG A 311 6.73 7.74 28.67
CA ARG A 311 7.30 8.20 29.95
C ARG A 311 8.50 7.38 30.44
N GLU A 312 8.51 6.09 30.10
CA GLU A 312 9.56 5.15 30.50
C GLU A 312 10.78 5.18 29.58
N CYS A 313 10.73 5.82 28.42
CA CYS A 313 11.84 5.80 27.49
C CYS A 313 12.86 6.94 27.72
N ASP A 314 14.11 6.65 27.36
CA ASP A 314 15.20 7.62 27.28
C ASP A 314 15.31 8.25 25.88
N GLY A 315 14.68 7.61 24.88
CA GLY A 315 14.55 8.11 23.52
C GLY A 315 13.26 7.66 22.86
N ARG A 316 12.56 8.56 22.16
CA ARG A 316 11.36 8.24 21.39
C ARG A 316 11.61 8.44 19.90
N VAL A 317 11.27 7.43 19.09
CA VAL A 317 11.39 7.45 17.63
C VAL A 317 10.00 7.31 17.02
N ILE A 318 9.57 8.30 16.24
CA ILE A 318 8.24 8.34 15.63
C ILE A 318 8.37 8.29 14.13
N TRP A 319 7.78 7.26 13.52
CA TRP A 319 7.60 7.14 12.08
C TRP A 319 6.12 7.31 11.75
N GLY A 320 5.77 8.28 10.92
CA GLY A 320 4.38 8.49 10.55
C GLY A 320 4.18 9.81 9.81
N GLY A 321 3.01 9.97 9.20
CA GLY A 321 2.61 11.24 8.62
C GLY A 321 2.46 12.34 9.68
N ASP A 322 2.47 13.60 9.23
CA ASP A 322 2.50 14.79 10.08
C ASP A 322 1.43 14.77 11.18
N MET A 323 0.18 14.40 10.82
CA MET A 323 -0.91 14.26 11.79
C MET A 323 -0.61 13.23 12.90
N THR A 324 0.05 12.11 12.55
CA THR A 324 0.42 11.09 13.54
C THR A 324 1.52 11.60 14.45
N VAL A 325 2.51 12.28 13.89
CA VAL A 325 3.61 12.91 14.64
C VAL A 325 3.07 13.93 15.63
N GLU A 326 2.17 14.81 15.17
CA GLU A 326 1.52 15.82 16.03
C GLU A 326 0.73 15.20 17.19
N GLU A 327 -0.06 14.16 16.91
CA GLU A 327 -0.83 13.47 17.94
C GLU A 327 0.05 12.78 18.99
N ILE A 328 1.12 12.11 18.56
CA ILE A 328 2.05 11.45 19.48
C ILE A 328 2.86 12.49 20.30
N ARG A 329 3.20 13.62 19.71
CA ARG A 329 3.94 14.70 20.41
C ARG A 329 3.13 15.36 21.52
N LYS A 330 1.80 15.28 21.51
CA LYS A 330 0.96 15.69 22.64
C LYS A 330 1.17 14.83 23.88
N ILE A 331 1.76 13.65 23.73
CA ILE A 331 2.11 12.74 24.83
C ILE A 331 3.51 13.10 25.33
N PRO A 332 3.66 13.50 26.60
CA PRO A 332 4.96 13.89 27.14
C PRO A 332 5.93 12.71 27.26
N ILE A 333 7.21 13.01 27.05
CA ILE A 333 8.35 12.13 27.35
C ILE A 333 9.04 12.60 28.62
N GLY A 334 9.97 11.78 29.17
CA GLY A 334 10.78 12.16 30.30
C GLY A 334 11.60 13.44 30.06
N PRO A 335 11.92 14.26 31.09
CA PRO A 335 12.61 15.53 30.89
C PRO A 335 13.99 15.40 30.22
N SER A 336 14.68 14.28 30.44
CA SER A 336 15.97 13.96 29.83
C SER A 336 15.90 13.15 28.53
N ALA A 337 14.69 12.74 28.12
CA ALA A 337 14.52 11.92 26.96
C ALA A 337 14.67 12.73 25.66
N SER A 338 15.26 12.10 24.64
CA SER A 338 15.40 12.68 23.33
C SER A 338 14.29 12.19 22.40
N GLU A 339 13.91 12.99 21.40
CA GLU A 339 12.93 12.58 20.38
C GLU A 339 13.50 12.72 18.97
N VAL A 340 13.27 11.69 18.15
CA VAL A 340 13.58 11.72 16.72
C VAL A 340 12.29 11.41 15.94
N VAL A 341 11.96 12.23 14.98
CA VAL A 341 10.76 12.07 14.16
C VAL A 341 11.11 11.92 12.70
N PHE A 342 10.39 11.02 12.04
CA PHE A 342 10.42 10.80 10.61
C PHE A 342 9.03 11.09 10.05
N PRO A 343 8.72 12.38 9.79
CA PRO A 343 7.43 12.81 9.26
C PRO A 343 7.30 12.39 7.80
N ASP A 344 6.15 12.67 7.21
CA ASP A 344 5.91 12.43 5.79
C ASP A 344 6.92 13.25 4.95
N ARG A 345 7.55 12.58 4.00
CA ARG A 345 8.54 13.19 3.11
C ARG A 345 8.32 12.68 1.70
N ALA A 346 8.48 13.57 0.73
CA ALA A 346 8.51 13.22 -0.66
C ALA A 346 9.97 13.27 -1.16
N SER A 347 10.37 12.25 -1.89
CA SER A 347 11.64 12.22 -2.60
C SER A 347 11.42 12.56 -4.07
N ILE A 348 12.39 13.21 -4.66
CA ILE A 348 12.46 13.53 -6.07
C ILE A 348 13.70 12.92 -6.70
N ALA A 349 13.67 12.71 -8.01
CA ALA A 349 14.84 12.37 -8.79
C ALA A 349 15.17 13.54 -9.72
N VAL A 350 16.44 13.88 -9.83
CA VAL A 350 16.93 14.90 -10.77
C VAL A 350 17.81 14.22 -11.80
N PHE A 351 17.45 14.35 -13.06
CA PHE A 351 18.24 13.83 -14.18
C PHE A 351 18.80 14.97 -15.02
N ASP A 352 20.07 14.82 -15.43
CA ASP A 352 20.67 15.65 -16.46
C ASP A 352 20.30 15.07 -17.83
N ALA A 353 19.57 15.83 -18.62
CA ALA A 353 19.06 15.40 -19.91
C ALA A 353 20.19 15.07 -20.91
N ASP A 354 21.24 15.90 -20.94
CA ASP A 354 22.36 15.69 -21.86
C ASP A 354 23.16 14.45 -21.47
N ALA A 355 23.34 14.20 -20.16
CA ALA A 355 23.97 12.99 -19.65
C ALA A 355 23.16 11.72 -19.99
N VAL A 356 21.84 11.77 -19.85
CA VAL A 356 20.95 10.64 -20.21
C VAL A 356 20.98 10.36 -21.72
N LEU A 357 21.04 11.38 -22.56
CA LEU A 357 21.19 11.22 -24.01
C LEU A 357 22.52 10.62 -24.42
N ALA A 358 23.58 10.88 -23.64
CA ALA A 358 24.92 10.34 -23.88
C ALA A 358 25.10 8.88 -23.45
N LEU A 359 24.16 8.29 -22.68
CA LEU A 359 24.24 6.90 -22.24
C LEU A 359 24.14 5.92 -23.43
N SER A 360 24.92 4.83 -23.37
CA SER A 360 24.66 3.67 -24.22
C SER A 360 23.33 3.01 -23.89
N GLU A 361 22.86 2.09 -24.74
CA GLU A 361 21.63 1.35 -24.45
C GLU A 361 21.74 0.51 -23.16
N GLU A 362 22.92 -0.09 -22.93
CA GLU A 362 23.18 -0.84 -21.70
C GLU A 362 23.19 0.08 -20.46
N GLY A 363 23.85 1.24 -20.54
CA GLY A 363 23.90 2.22 -19.45
C GLY A 363 22.51 2.80 -19.13
N LEU A 364 21.70 3.01 -20.16
CA LEU A 364 20.32 3.44 -19.99
C LEU A 364 19.46 2.34 -19.32
N ALA A 365 19.60 1.09 -19.75
CA ALA A 365 18.90 -0.04 -19.15
C ALA A 365 19.29 -0.25 -17.68
N GLU A 366 20.59 -0.10 -17.35
CA GLU A 366 21.06 -0.15 -15.97
C GLU A 366 20.48 0.99 -15.12
N THR A 367 20.46 2.21 -15.66
CA THR A 367 19.87 3.38 -14.98
C THR A 367 18.37 3.18 -14.72
N ALA A 368 17.65 2.68 -15.72
CA ALA A 368 16.23 2.34 -15.58
C ALA A 368 16.00 1.23 -14.54
N MET A 369 16.89 0.22 -14.49
CA MET A 369 16.81 -0.84 -13.48
C MET A 369 17.05 -0.32 -12.06
N ARG A 370 18.05 0.54 -11.86
CA ARG A 370 18.32 1.17 -10.56
C ARG A 370 17.12 2.01 -10.11
N PHE A 371 16.57 2.81 -11.00
CA PHE A 371 15.36 3.60 -10.71
C PHE A 371 14.13 2.72 -10.41
N TYR A 372 13.97 1.60 -11.13
CA TYR A 372 12.95 0.61 -10.84
C TYR A 372 13.09 0.06 -9.40
N ASN A 373 14.29 -0.31 -9.00
CA ASN A 373 14.56 -0.83 -7.65
C ASN A 373 14.25 0.21 -6.56
N ASP A 374 14.56 1.48 -6.82
CA ASP A 374 14.31 2.59 -5.89
C ASP A 374 12.82 2.98 -5.79
N THR A 375 11.98 2.51 -6.72
CA THR A 375 10.58 2.94 -6.80
C THR A 375 9.59 1.79 -6.74
N PHE A 376 9.62 0.87 -7.69
CA PHE A 376 8.61 -0.18 -7.85
C PHE A 376 8.69 -1.30 -6.80
N SER A 377 9.88 -1.61 -6.30
CA SER A 377 10.09 -2.70 -5.31
C SER A 377 9.29 -2.51 -4.04
N MET A 378 8.97 -1.26 -3.66
CA MET A 378 8.15 -0.90 -2.50
C MET A 378 6.83 -0.23 -2.89
N ASP A 379 6.34 -0.45 -4.11
CA ASP A 379 5.11 0.15 -4.61
C ASP A 379 5.09 1.70 -4.49
N GLN A 380 6.26 2.35 -4.47
CA GLN A 380 6.49 3.78 -4.16
C GLN A 380 5.99 4.23 -2.77
N ASN A 381 5.82 3.31 -1.83
CA ASN A 381 5.32 3.64 -0.49
C ASN A 381 6.42 4.13 0.48
N ALA A 382 7.69 3.84 0.19
CA ALA A 382 8.78 4.33 1.04
C ALA A 382 9.02 5.84 0.80
N CYS A 383 9.40 6.55 1.87
CA CYS A 383 9.69 8.00 1.79
C CYS A 383 10.88 8.30 0.86
N ALA A 384 11.80 7.35 0.67
CA ALA A 384 12.93 7.47 -0.25
C ALA A 384 12.58 7.24 -1.72
N CYS A 385 11.36 6.74 -2.01
CA CYS A 385 10.93 6.50 -3.38
C CYS A 385 10.63 7.82 -4.10
N PRO A 386 11.31 8.16 -5.19
CA PRO A 386 10.97 9.33 -6.00
C PRO A 386 9.53 9.29 -6.50
N ARG A 387 8.80 10.37 -6.30
CA ARG A 387 7.44 10.57 -6.82
C ARG A 387 7.41 11.55 -7.98
N ALA A 388 8.45 12.39 -8.08
CA ALA A 388 8.63 13.35 -9.16
C ALA A 388 10.02 13.21 -9.76
N VAL A 389 10.11 13.46 -11.08
CA VAL A 389 11.35 13.50 -11.84
C VAL A 389 11.51 14.89 -12.42
N PHE A 390 12.67 15.49 -12.16
CA PHE A 390 13.05 16.80 -12.65
C PHE A 390 14.15 16.62 -13.71
N TRP A 391 13.91 17.16 -14.89
CA TRP A 391 14.87 17.16 -15.99
C TRP A 391 15.62 18.48 -16.00
N ARG A 392 16.91 18.44 -15.71
CA ARG A 392 17.80 19.57 -15.99
C ARG A 392 18.17 19.53 -17.47
N GLU A 393 17.73 20.51 -18.23
CA GLU A 393 17.88 20.51 -19.69
C GLU A 393 18.62 21.74 -20.21
N SER A 394 19.48 21.53 -21.21
CA SER A 394 20.13 22.64 -21.94
C SER A 394 19.13 23.34 -22.88
N CYS A 395 18.18 22.62 -23.43
CA CYS A 395 17.03 23.14 -24.17
C CYS A 395 15.83 22.19 -24.11
N PRO A 396 14.60 22.67 -24.35
CA PRO A 396 13.38 21.83 -24.26
C PRO A 396 13.39 20.59 -25.14
N LYS A 397 14.06 20.62 -26.30
CA LYS A 397 14.16 19.47 -27.19
C LYS A 397 15.03 18.36 -26.61
N THR A 398 16.13 18.70 -25.93
CA THR A 398 16.98 17.71 -25.25
C THR A 398 16.27 17.09 -24.07
N GLY A 399 15.54 17.88 -23.28
CA GLY A 399 14.73 17.39 -22.16
C GLY A 399 13.67 16.40 -22.61
N GLU A 400 12.87 16.76 -23.61
CA GLU A 400 11.82 15.87 -24.14
C GLU A 400 12.39 14.57 -24.73
N ALA A 401 13.50 14.64 -25.46
CA ALA A 401 14.16 13.48 -26.05
C ALA A 401 14.73 12.54 -24.96
N ALA A 402 15.41 13.12 -23.95
CA ALA A 402 15.97 12.34 -22.82
C ALA A 402 14.87 11.67 -22.01
N ALA A 403 13.81 12.41 -21.68
CA ALA A 403 12.65 11.90 -20.97
C ALA A 403 11.97 10.77 -21.74
N GLY A 404 11.73 10.95 -23.04
CA GLY A 404 11.14 9.92 -23.89
C GLY A 404 11.94 8.63 -23.89
N ARG A 405 13.28 8.75 -24.03
CA ARG A 405 14.21 7.62 -24.04
C ARG A 405 14.25 6.89 -22.70
N PHE A 406 14.34 7.62 -21.60
CA PHE A 406 14.37 7.06 -20.24
C PHE A 406 13.07 6.35 -19.87
N TRP A 407 11.92 7.01 -20.08
CA TRP A 407 10.62 6.42 -19.74
C TRP A 407 10.30 5.17 -20.56
N GLN A 408 10.77 5.12 -21.80
CA GLN A 408 10.64 3.91 -22.63
C GLN A 408 11.50 2.77 -22.09
N ALA A 409 12.72 3.02 -21.65
CA ALA A 409 13.58 2.04 -21.01
C ALA A 409 13.00 1.55 -19.67
N LEU A 410 12.48 2.48 -18.86
CA LEU A 410 11.80 2.14 -17.60
C LEU A 410 10.53 1.32 -17.84
N ALA A 411 9.74 1.62 -18.87
CA ALA A 411 8.56 0.86 -19.23
C ALA A 411 8.89 -0.61 -19.59
N GLN A 412 10.00 -0.86 -20.28
CA GLN A 412 10.47 -2.23 -20.53
C GLN A 412 10.86 -2.95 -19.22
N THR A 413 11.55 -2.24 -18.35
CA THR A 413 11.93 -2.78 -17.02
C THR A 413 10.67 -3.06 -16.17
N ALA A 414 9.67 -2.19 -16.21
CA ALA A 414 8.43 -2.30 -15.45
C ALA A 414 7.51 -3.45 -15.89
N LYS A 415 7.79 -4.13 -17.01
CA LYS A 415 7.05 -5.35 -17.40
C LYS A 415 7.11 -6.47 -16.36
N ARG A 416 8.14 -6.47 -15.52
CA ARG A 416 8.30 -7.41 -14.39
C ARG A 416 7.48 -7.04 -13.16
N TYR A 417 6.92 -5.82 -13.12
CA TYR A 417 6.17 -5.35 -11.96
C TYR A 417 4.86 -6.12 -11.81
N GLY A 418 4.62 -6.61 -10.60
CA GLY A 418 3.39 -7.31 -10.23
C GLY A 418 2.19 -6.36 -10.20
N LEU A 419 1.57 -6.18 -11.36
CA LEU A 419 0.38 -5.34 -11.50
C LEU A 419 -0.85 -6.10 -10.98
N THR A 420 -1.65 -5.44 -10.14
CA THR A 420 -2.94 -5.94 -9.67
C THR A 420 -4.04 -4.95 -10.00
N GLU A 421 -5.28 -5.42 -10.05
CA GLU A 421 -6.44 -4.56 -10.30
C GLU A 421 -6.54 -3.43 -9.27
N HIS A 422 -6.22 -3.71 -8.01
CA HIS A 422 -6.19 -2.71 -6.94
C HIS A 422 -5.17 -1.59 -7.24
N LYS A 423 -3.92 -1.95 -7.59
CA LYS A 423 -2.87 -0.97 -7.91
C LYS A 423 -3.27 -0.08 -9.09
N VAL A 424 -3.91 -0.66 -10.11
CA VAL A 424 -4.38 0.10 -11.28
C VAL A 424 -5.52 1.03 -10.92
N SER A 425 -6.51 0.55 -10.17
CA SER A 425 -7.67 1.34 -9.74
C SER A 425 -7.25 2.55 -8.92
N VAL A 426 -6.38 2.33 -7.92
CA VAL A 426 -5.85 3.40 -7.06
C VAL A 426 -5.06 4.42 -7.87
N LYS A 427 -4.12 3.98 -8.70
CA LYS A 427 -3.31 4.87 -9.54
C LYS A 427 -4.15 5.70 -10.51
N TYR A 428 -5.20 5.10 -11.07
CA TYR A 428 -6.13 5.80 -11.94
C TYR A 428 -6.93 6.85 -11.16
N GLY A 429 -7.37 6.52 -9.94
CA GLY A 429 -8.03 7.46 -9.03
C GLY A 429 -7.14 8.64 -8.66
N ASP A 430 -5.87 8.37 -8.28
CA ASP A 430 -4.88 9.40 -7.96
C ASP A 430 -4.68 10.39 -9.14
N LEU A 431 -4.64 9.88 -10.38
CA LEU A 431 -4.54 10.73 -11.58
C LEU A 431 -5.78 11.63 -11.78
N TRP A 432 -6.97 11.09 -11.53
CA TRP A 432 -8.21 11.87 -11.61
C TRP A 432 -8.32 12.90 -10.49
N GLU A 433 -7.91 12.56 -9.29
CA GLU A 433 -7.86 13.49 -8.15
C GLU A 433 -6.91 14.66 -8.45
N LEU A 434 -5.73 14.36 -9.00
CA LEU A 434 -4.77 15.39 -9.45
C LEU A 434 -5.39 16.31 -10.50
N ALA A 435 -6.06 15.76 -11.50
CA ALA A 435 -6.70 16.56 -12.56
C ALA A 435 -7.88 17.39 -12.04
N ALA A 436 -8.71 16.82 -11.16
CA ALA A 436 -9.86 17.51 -10.55
C ALA A 436 -9.44 18.61 -9.56
N GLY A 437 -8.28 18.43 -8.90
CA GLY A 437 -7.70 19.42 -7.99
C GLY A 437 -7.16 20.69 -8.65
N GLY A 438 -7.31 20.82 -9.98
CA GLY A 438 -6.91 22.01 -10.72
C GLY A 438 -5.42 22.07 -11.07
N ALA A 439 -4.70 20.94 -10.94
CA ALA A 439 -3.31 20.84 -11.35
C ALA A 439 -3.16 21.12 -12.85
N ARG A 440 -2.15 21.93 -13.22
CA ARG A 440 -1.90 22.27 -14.63
C ARG A 440 -1.10 21.16 -15.31
N ILE A 441 -1.80 20.10 -15.74
CA ILE A 441 -1.24 18.99 -16.47
C ILE A 441 -0.99 19.40 -17.92
N VAL A 442 0.24 19.22 -18.41
CA VAL A 442 0.63 19.45 -19.80
C VAL A 442 0.31 18.21 -20.64
N LYS A 443 0.73 17.03 -20.16
CA LYS A 443 0.61 15.77 -20.89
C LYS A 443 0.62 14.60 -19.93
N VAL A 444 -0.11 13.53 -20.27
CA VAL A 444 -0.02 12.24 -19.58
C VAL A 444 0.48 11.21 -20.58
N ARG A 445 1.62 10.58 -20.27
CA ARG A 445 2.14 9.41 -21.01
C ARG A 445 1.80 8.15 -20.22
N LYS A 446 1.20 7.20 -20.91
CA LYS A 446 0.85 5.89 -20.33
C LYS A 446 1.58 4.81 -21.10
N PHE A 447 2.27 3.95 -20.38
CA PHE A 447 2.88 2.72 -20.91
C PHE A 447 2.10 1.55 -20.31
N GLU A 448 1.01 1.18 -20.98
CA GLU A 448 -0.06 0.34 -20.44
C GLU A 448 -0.53 0.93 -19.09
N ASN A 449 -0.99 0.09 -18.17
CA ASN A 449 -1.30 0.54 -16.81
C ASN A 449 -0.14 0.31 -15.82
N ARG A 450 1.07 -0.01 -16.30
CA ARG A 450 2.25 -0.21 -15.46
C ARG A 450 2.96 1.08 -15.10
N LEU A 451 3.07 2.01 -16.05
CA LEU A 451 3.80 3.25 -15.85
C LEU A 451 2.97 4.44 -16.36
N TYR A 452 2.71 5.41 -15.48
CA TYR A 452 2.12 6.70 -15.80
C TYR A 452 3.13 7.80 -15.55
N VAL A 453 3.26 8.72 -16.49
CA VAL A 453 4.10 9.90 -16.37
C VAL A 453 3.26 11.13 -16.69
N THR A 454 3.06 11.98 -15.69
CA THR A 454 2.25 13.18 -15.77
C THR A 454 3.18 14.40 -15.81
N GLU A 455 3.34 14.99 -16.98
CA GLU A 455 4.09 16.23 -17.17
C GLU A 455 3.28 17.41 -16.64
N MET A 456 3.90 18.16 -15.74
CA MET A 456 3.28 19.28 -15.04
C MET A 456 3.85 20.61 -15.53
N LYS A 457 3.01 21.62 -15.61
CA LYS A 457 3.46 22.97 -16.00
C LYS A 457 4.15 23.68 -14.84
N ASP A 458 3.66 23.52 -13.64
CA ASP A 458 4.16 24.19 -12.44
C ASP A 458 4.39 23.16 -11.33
N ILE A 459 5.31 23.51 -10.44
CA ILE A 459 5.55 22.74 -9.22
C ILE A 459 4.46 23.14 -8.23
N PRO A 460 3.60 22.23 -7.75
CA PRO A 460 2.64 22.54 -6.72
C PRO A 460 3.33 22.94 -5.42
N GLY A 461 2.67 23.74 -4.59
CA GLY A 461 3.23 24.34 -3.38
C GLY A 461 3.77 23.37 -2.34
N THR A 462 3.32 22.09 -2.39
CA THR A 462 3.90 20.99 -1.61
C THR A 462 3.90 19.74 -2.46
N ALA A 463 5.08 19.22 -2.80
CA ALA A 463 5.24 17.94 -3.49
C ALA A 463 4.76 16.75 -2.64
N SER A 464 4.61 16.95 -1.31
CA SER A 464 4.11 15.96 -0.36
C SER A 464 2.61 15.67 -0.50
N GLU A 465 1.83 16.61 -1.04
CA GLU A 465 0.38 16.46 -1.21
C GLU A 465 -0.01 15.52 -2.35
N GLN A 466 0.91 15.27 -3.27
CA GLN A 466 0.62 14.44 -4.44
C GLN A 466 1.14 13.02 -4.25
N ARG A 467 0.26 12.14 -3.81
CA ARG A 467 0.58 10.73 -3.55
C ARG A 467 0.65 9.94 -4.85
N MET A 468 1.77 10.08 -5.60
CA MET A 468 2.06 9.21 -6.73
C MET A 468 2.59 7.86 -6.23
N ARG A 469 2.00 6.76 -6.72
CA ARG A 469 2.34 5.39 -6.31
C ARG A 469 2.13 4.39 -7.44
N PHE A 470 2.59 3.16 -7.26
CA PHE A 470 2.40 2.04 -8.18
C PHE A 470 2.90 2.30 -9.61
N GLY A 471 4.03 3.01 -9.76
CA GLY A 471 4.57 3.37 -11.07
C GLY A 471 3.90 4.60 -11.70
N SER A 472 3.45 5.55 -10.88
CA SER A 472 2.98 6.86 -11.31
C SER A 472 3.98 7.94 -10.91
N PHE A 473 4.35 8.83 -11.83
CA PHE A 473 5.35 9.87 -11.62
C PHE A 473 4.87 11.21 -12.15
N LEU A 474 5.20 12.27 -11.41
CA LEU A 474 5.15 13.63 -11.92
C LEU A 474 6.46 13.93 -12.67
N GLU A 475 6.38 14.75 -13.69
CA GLU A 475 7.53 15.14 -14.51
C GLU A 475 7.60 16.65 -14.67
N TYR A 476 8.80 17.19 -14.50
CA TYR A 476 9.07 18.63 -14.62
C TYR A 476 10.30 18.87 -15.48
N HIS A 477 10.25 19.91 -16.33
CA HIS A 477 11.34 20.35 -17.20
C HIS A 477 11.86 21.70 -16.73
N MET A 478 13.17 21.83 -16.48
CA MET A 478 13.78 23.00 -15.88
C MET A 478 15.00 23.46 -16.66
N LYS A 479 15.01 24.72 -17.04
CA LYS A 479 16.07 25.31 -17.87
C LYS A 479 17.36 25.65 -17.12
N ASN A 480 17.28 25.95 -15.82
CA ASN A 480 18.44 26.33 -14.99
C ASN A 480 18.41 25.66 -13.62
N GLY A 481 19.59 25.24 -13.13
CA GLY A 481 19.74 24.53 -11.87
C GLY A 481 19.40 25.33 -10.61
N GLU A 482 19.14 26.62 -10.68
CA GLU A 482 18.78 27.47 -9.54
C GLU A 482 17.26 27.51 -9.26
N GLU A 483 16.42 27.27 -10.28
CA GLU A 483 14.97 27.31 -10.13
C GLU A 483 14.43 26.16 -9.25
N TRP A 484 15.09 25.00 -9.24
CA TRP A 484 14.62 23.84 -8.46
C TRP A 484 14.95 23.94 -6.96
N ILE A 485 16.05 24.66 -6.57
CA ILE A 485 16.42 24.86 -5.16
C ILE A 485 15.37 25.71 -4.44
N SER A 486 14.74 26.65 -5.16
CA SER A 486 13.68 27.50 -4.61
C SER A 486 12.28 26.83 -4.66
N ALA A 487 12.16 25.69 -5.34
CA ALA A 487 10.90 24.99 -5.57
C ALA A 487 10.75 23.68 -4.76
N VAL A 488 11.82 23.24 -4.09
CA VAL A 488 11.90 22.12 -3.15
C VAL A 488 12.15 22.65 -1.75
#